data_75af060bb3574d950847aaedf953a862
#
_entry.id   75af060bb3574d950847aaedf953a862
#
_cell.length_a   1.000
_cell.length_b   1.000
_cell.length_c   1.000
_cell.angle_alpha   90.00
_cell.angle_beta   90.00
_cell.angle_gamma   90.00
#
_symmetry.space_group_name_H-M   'P 1'
#
loop_
_entity.id
_entity.type
_entity.pdbx_description
1 polymer ?
#
loop_
_entity_poly.entity_id
_entity_poly.type
_entity_poly.pdbx_seq_one_letter_code
_entity_poly.pdbx_strand_id
1 'polypeptide(L)'
;PKHLSNLFDLSGLDNANKRASNAFDVEKELAKIQISRTERRDPEKTYNPMNGVDLDEISDAKFNIWLKNLAIEYFDRYIIESPEYLADLSNLIDEYPLDKWKDYLLARLVKSASGSLSDDFVDESYRFSSILTGREEMPALWKRSVGFVNGLLGDALGKIYVKHHFPPEYKQRMVELIDNLLESFRIGIEDLEWMSKETKEKALIKLEKLNVKIGYPEVWKDYTGLNFSDDDLYGNIKAASEFGYKDALKKLSEKVDRKRWAMSPQTVNAYFSPTKNEIVFPAAYLQ
;
A
#
# COMPACT_ATOMS: atom_id res chain seq x y z
N PRO A 1 -13.42 -0.63 -20.83
CA PRO A 1 -12.70 -0.34 -22.09
C PRO A 1 -12.74 1.13 -22.49
N LYS A 2 -13.92 1.81 -22.44
CA LYS A 2 -14.07 3.20 -22.92
C LYS A 2 -13.11 4.19 -22.26
N HIS A 3 -12.94 4.13 -20.94
CA HIS A 3 -11.98 4.96 -20.22
C HIS A 3 -10.53 4.76 -20.73
N LEU A 4 -10.10 3.51 -20.90
CA LEU A 4 -8.76 3.21 -21.44
C LEU A 4 -8.61 3.70 -22.87
N SER A 5 -9.65 3.56 -23.71
CA SER A 5 -9.63 4.09 -25.06
C SER A 5 -9.46 5.61 -25.08
N ASN A 6 -10.21 6.33 -24.24
CA ASN A 6 -10.09 7.78 -24.14
C ASN A 6 -8.69 8.21 -23.68
N LEU A 7 -8.08 7.50 -22.71
CA LEU A 7 -6.72 7.78 -22.27
C LEU A 7 -5.68 7.52 -23.38
N PHE A 8 -5.87 6.49 -24.18
CA PHE A 8 -4.99 6.21 -25.31
C PHE A 8 -5.13 7.24 -26.43
N ASP A 9 -6.36 7.68 -26.72
CA ASP A 9 -6.62 8.77 -27.68
C ASP A 9 -5.94 10.07 -27.22
N LEU A 10 -6.09 10.44 -25.96
CA LEU A 10 -5.40 11.61 -25.37
C LEU A 10 -3.87 11.48 -25.41
N SER A 11 -3.35 10.26 -25.36
CA SER A 11 -1.91 9.99 -25.47
C SER A 11 -1.39 10.02 -26.94
N GLY A 12 -2.27 10.27 -27.92
CA GLY A 12 -1.91 10.25 -29.35
C GLY A 12 -1.57 8.86 -29.90
N LEU A 13 -2.09 7.80 -29.26
CA LEU A 13 -1.81 6.42 -29.67
C LEU A 13 -2.82 5.93 -30.71
N ASP A 14 -2.32 5.39 -31.80
CA ASP A 14 -3.15 4.78 -32.83
C ASP A 14 -3.91 3.56 -32.32
N ASN A 15 -5.08 3.31 -32.89
CA ASN A 15 -5.93 2.15 -32.62
C ASN A 15 -6.36 2.05 -31.14
N ALA A 16 -6.64 3.17 -30.47
CA ALA A 16 -6.95 3.27 -29.06
C ALA A 16 -8.05 2.28 -28.58
N ASN A 17 -9.12 2.11 -29.34
CA ASN A 17 -10.18 1.14 -29.04
C ASN A 17 -9.67 -0.31 -29.00
N LYS A 18 -8.85 -0.71 -29.98
CA LYS A 18 -8.28 -2.06 -30.04
C LYS A 18 -7.32 -2.28 -28.87
N ARG A 19 -6.44 -1.31 -28.59
CA ARG A 19 -5.52 -1.37 -27.45
C ARG A 19 -6.24 -1.46 -26.12
N ALA A 20 -7.30 -0.66 -25.95
CA ALA A 20 -8.14 -0.70 -24.74
C ALA A 20 -8.83 -2.05 -24.55
N SER A 21 -9.30 -2.67 -25.65
CA SER A 21 -9.85 -4.01 -25.62
C SER A 21 -8.79 -5.06 -25.24
N ASN A 22 -7.60 -4.99 -25.82
CA ASN A 22 -6.49 -5.88 -25.49
C ASN A 22 -6.12 -5.78 -24.01
N ALA A 23 -5.96 -4.56 -23.49
CA ALA A 23 -5.65 -4.33 -22.09
C ALA A 23 -6.75 -4.86 -21.16
N PHE A 24 -8.01 -4.65 -21.50
CA PHE A 24 -9.14 -5.13 -20.73
C PHE A 24 -9.27 -6.66 -20.74
N ASP A 25 -8.93 -7.32 -21.85
CA ASP A 25 -8.89 -8.78 -21.92
C ASP A 25 -7.86 -9.34 -20.94
N VAL A 26 -6.66 -8.76 -20.87
CA VAL A 26 -5.64 -9.16 -19.87
C VAL A 26 -6.13 -8.92 -18.44
N GLU A 27 -6.73 -7.76 -18.14
CA GLU A 27 -7.30 -7.48 -16.81
C GLU A 27 -8.35 -8.52 -16.40
N LYS A 28 -9.20 -8.97 -17.32
CA LYS A 28 -10.20 -10.01 -17.07
C LYS A 28 -9.57 -11.36 -16.71
N GLU A 29 -8.55 -11.78 -17.45
CA GLU A 29 -7.88 -13.05 -17.16
C GLU A 29 -7.11 -12.97 -15.84
N LEU A 30 -6.40 -11.88 -15.59
CA LEU A 30 -5.76 -11.65 -14.28
C LEU A 30 -6.76 -11.69 -13.11
N ALA A 31 -7.97 -11.15 -13.31
CA ALA A 31 -9.01 -11.17 -12.29
C ALA A 31 -9.54 -12.58 -11.99
N LYS A 32 -9.54 -13.49 -12.97
CA LYS A 32 -10.00 -14.88 -12.78
C LYS A 32 -9.08 -15.71 -11.91
N ILE A 33 -7.78 -15.46 -11.98
CA ILE A 33 -6.76 -16.23 -11.26
C ILE A 33 -6.48 -15.67 -9.84
N GLN A 34 -7.06 -14.50 -9.48
CA GLN A 34 -6.85 -13.93 -8.16
C GLN A 34 -7.68 -14.64 -7.09
N ILE A 35 -7.09 -14.83 -5.92
CA ILE A 35 -7.83 -15.27 -4.73
C ILE A 35 -8.88 -14.24 -4.31
N SER A 36 -9.96 -14.69 -3.73
CA SER A 36 -11.05 -13.81 -3.27
C SER A 36 -10.59 -12.86 -2.15
N ARG A 37 -11.32 -11.75 -1.98
CA ARG A 37 -11.06 -10.77 -0.89
C ARG A 37 -11.15 -11.41 0.51
N THR A 38 -11.99 -12.43 0.67
CA THR A 38 -12.17 -13.15 1.93
C THR A 38 -10.97 -14.07 2.19
N GLU A 39 -10.54 -14.82 1.21
CA GLU A 39 -9.39 -15.71 1.31
C GLU A 39 -8.09 -14.94 1.60
N ARG A 40 -7.93 -13.76 0.99
CA ARG A 40 -6.78 -12.87 1.26
C ARG A 40 -6.67 -12.41 2.71
N ARG A 41 -7.74 -12.51 3.50
CA ARG A 41 -7.73 -12.18 4.94
C ARG A 41 -7.44 -13.38 5.84
N ASP A 42 -7.34 -14.57 5.27
CA ASP A 42 -7.02 -15.79 5.99
C ASP A 42 -5.50 -15.98 6.04
N PRO A 43 -4.87 -15.80 7.23
CA PRO A 43 -3.41 -15.94 7.35
C PRO A 43 -2.91 -17.36 7.10
N GLU A 44 -3.74 -18.40 7.26
CA GLU A 44 -3.34 -19.78 6.96
C GLU A 44 -3.23 -20.01 5.46
N LYS A 45 -4.06 -19.31 4.67
CA LYS A 45 -4.01 -19.38 3.21
C LYS A 45 -2.91 -18.51 2.60
N THR A 46 -2.61 -17.38 3.23
CA THR A 46 -1.70 -16.36 2.67
C THR A 46 -0.27 -16.44 3.18
N TYR A 47 0.02 -17.36 4.11
CA TYR A 47 1.36 -17.57 4.63
C TYR A 47 2.00 -18.81 4.03
N ASN A 48 2.57 -18.70 2.84
CA ASN A 48 3.23 -19.79 2.15
C ASN A 48 4.73 -19.50 2.04
N PRO A 49 5.55 -19.99 3.00
CA PRO A 49 7.00 -19.82 2.94
C PRO A 49 7.59 -20.71 1.85
N MET A 50 8.35 -20.11 0.95
CA MET A 50 9.00 -20.77 -0.18
C MET A 50 10.44 -20.29 -0.31
N ASN A 51 11.33 -21.12 -0.85
CA ASN A 51 12.67 -20.71 -1.26
C ASN A 51 12.68 -20.30 -2.74
N GLY A 52 13.83 -19.85 -3.24
CA GLY A 52 13.92 -19.37 -4.62
C GLY A 52 13.81 -20.50 -5.67
N VAL A 53 14.17 -21.74 -5.31
CA VAL A 53 14.02 -22.90 -6.21
C VAL A 53 12.54 -23.22 -6.38
N ASP A 54 11.78 -23.27 -5.27
CA ASP A 54 10.33 -23.50 -5.32
C ASP A 54 9.63 -22.43 -6.18
N LEU A 55 10.08 -21.18 -6.09
CA LEU A 55 9.54 -20.07 -6.88
C LEU A 55 9.86 -20.22 -8.37
N ASP A 56 11.06 -20.67 -8.70
CA ASP A 56 11.44 -20.93 -10.10
C ASP A 56 10.62 -22.07 -10.69
N GLU A 57 10.40 -23.14 -9.93
CA GLU A 57 9.59 -24.28 -10.37
C GLU A 57 8.15 -23.87 -10.69
N ILE A 58 7.51 -23.09 -9.82
CA ILE A 58 6.09 -22.68 -10.02
C ILE A 58 5.92 -21.55 -11.05
N SER A 59 6.97 -20.76 -11.33
CA SER A 59 6.90 -19.60 -12.23
C SER A 59 7.72 -19.75 -13.51
N ASP A 60 8.27 -20.93 -13.76
CA ASP A 60 9.18 -21.19 -14.89
C ASP A 60 10.29 -20.13 -14.98
N ALA A 61 11.00 -19.92 -13.88
CA ALA A 61 12.07 -18.93 -13.67
C ALA A 61 11.67 -17.43 -13.91
N LYS A 62 10.43 -17.14 -14.29
CA LYS A 62 9.97 -15.77 -14.60
C LYS A 62 10.03 -14.84 -13.40
N PHE A 63 9.77 -15.39 -12.20
CA PHE A 63 9.80 -14.59 -10.96
C PHE A 63 11.21 -14.08 -10.65
N ASN A 64 12.24 -14.90 -10.78
CA ASN A 64 13.63 -14.49 -10.55
C ASN A 64 14.11 -13.47 -11.60
N ILE A 65 13.69 -13.62 -12.86
CA ILE A 65 13.96 -12.60 -13.90
C ILE A 65 13.33 -11.26 -13.50
N TRP A 66 12.10 -11.28 -13.01
CA TRP A 66 11.40 -10.08 -12.55
C TRP A 66 12.09 -9.44 -11.34
N LEU A 67 12.44 -10.20 -10.30
CA LEU A 67 13.17 -9.71 -9.13
C LEU A 67 14.51 -9.06 -9.51
N LYS A 68 15.27 -9.71 -10.40
CA LYS A 68 16.54 -9.17 -10.90
C LYS A 68 16.37 -7.80 -11.59
N ASN A 69 15.32 -7.64 -12.39
CA ASN A 69 15.01 -6.37 -13.04
C ASN A 69 14.57 -5.27 -12.05
N LEU A 70 14.07 -5.66 -10.89
CA LEU A 70 13.73 -4.77 -9.78
C LEU A 70 14.91 -4.49 -8.84
N ALA A 71 16.13 -4.95 -9.17
CA ALA A 71 17.31 -4.87 -8.30
C ALA A 71 17.05 -5.45 -6.89
N ILE A 72 16.23 -6.48 -6.80
CA ILE A 72 15.97 -7.23 -5.57
C ILE A 72 16.94 -8.41 -5.55
N GLU A 73 17.77 -8.48 -4.49
CA GLU A 73 18.68 -9.58 -4.27
C GLU A 73 17.93 -10.88 -3.97
N TYR A 74 18.57 -12.01 -4.24
CA TYR A 74 18.05 -13.32 -3.89
C TYR A 74 17.98 -13.48 -2.36
N PHE A 75 16.86 -14.02 -1.87
CA PHE A 75 16.66 -14.38 -0.47
C PHE A 75 16.43 -15.88 -0.32
N ASP A 76 16.88 -16.44 0.81
CA ASP A 76 16.65 -17.85 1.13
C ASP A 76 15.16 -18.16 1.39
N ARG A 77 14.37 -17.12 1.67
CA ARG A 77 12.95 -17.29 2.06
C ARG A 77 12.08 -16.15 1.53
N TYR A 78 11.01 -16.55 0.91
CA TYR A 78 9.91 -15.69 0.45
C TYR A 78 8.61 -16.10 1.15
N ILE A 79 7.72 -15.17 1.39
CA ILE A 79 6.35 -15.45 1.80
C ILE A 79 5.45 -15.10 0.62
N ILE A 80 4.82 -16.12 0.05
CA ILE A 80 3.96 -15.98 -1.12
C ILE A 80 2.50 -16.01 -0.69
N GLU A 81 1.75 -14.97 -1.01
CA GLU A 81 0.33 -14.85 -0.66
C GLU A 81 -0.52 -15.91 -1.36
N SER A 82 -0.24 -16.23 -2.63
CA SER A 82 -0.93 -17.24 -3.43
C SER A 82 0.03 -17.88 -4.43
N PRO A 83 0.58 -19.06 -4.12
CA PRO A 83 1.41 -19.82 -5.05
C PRO A 83 0.69 -20.17 -6.36
N GLU A 84 -0.59 -20.52 -6.27
CA GLU A 84 -1.43 -20.83 -7.44
C GLU A 84 -1.53 -19.63 -8.39
N TYR A 85 -1.68 -18.42 -7.85
CA TYR A 85 -1.68 -17.21 -8.67
C TYR A 85 -0.39 -17.02 -9.46
N LEU A 86 0.77 -17.35 -8.87
CA LEU A 86 2.07 -17.24 -9.57
C LEU A 86 2.19 -18.27 -10.70
N ALA A 87 1.74 -19.49 -10.46
CA ALA A 87 1.71 -20.54 -11.49
C ALA A 87 0.78 -20.16 -12.65
N ASP A 88 -0.44 -19.75 -12.34
CA ASP A 88 -1.42 -19.33 -13.34
C ASP A 88 -0.99 -18.08 -14.09
N LEU A 89 -0.35 -17.11 -13.41
CA LEU A 89 0.23 -15.92 -14.05
C LEU A 89 1.35 -16.31 -15.01
N SER A 90 2.21 -17.24 -14.63
CA SER A 90 3.28 -17.76 -15.49
C SER A 90 2.71 -18.36 -16.78
N ASN A 91 1.69 -19.20 -16.68
CA ASN A 91 0.99 -19.78 -17.83
C ASN A 91 0.32 -18.69 -18.67
N LEU A 92 -0.35 -17.73 -18.05
CA LEU A 92 -1.03 -16.65 -18.76
C LEU A 92 -0.05 -15.75 -19.53
N ILE A 93 1.18 -15.54 -19.01
CA ILE A 93 2.24 -14.80 -19.72
C ILE A 93 2.63 -15.50 -21.01
N ASP A 94 2.69 -16.84 -21.02
CA ASP A 94 3.06 -17.63 -22.19
C ASP A 94 1.91 -17.76 -23.21
N GLU A 95 0.68 -17.91 -22.72
CA GLU A 95 -0.51 -18.10 -23.55
C GLU A 95 -0.97 -16.84 -24.27
N TYR A 96 -0.81 -15.68 -23.64
CA TYR A 96 -1.31 -14.43 -24.19
C TYR A 96 -0.32 -13.74 -25.12
N PRO A 97 -0.80 -13.23 -26.28
CA PRO A 97 0.05 -12.51 -27.21
C PRO A 97 0.76 -11.32 -26.56
N LEU A 98 2.06 -11.18 -26.85
CA LEU A 98 2.90 -10.10 -26.32
C LEU A 98 2.29 -8.70 -26.54
N ASP A 99 1.60 -8.48 -27.65
CA ASP A 99 0.97 -7.19 -27.95
C ASP A 99 -0.14 -6.84 -26.93
N LYS A 100 -0.90 -7.83 -26.46
CA LYS A 100 -1.91 -7.59 -25.41
C LYS A 100 -1.24 -7.20 -24.08
N TRP A 101 -0.14 -7.83 -23.73
CA TRP A 101 0.65 -7.46 -22.54
C TRP A 101 1.23 -6.06 -22.64
N LYS A 102 1.76 -5.67 -23.82
CA LYS A 102 2.23 -4.30 -24.06
C LYS A 102 1.12 -3.28 -23.90
N ASP A 103 -0.05 -3.54 -24.48
CA ASP A 103 -1.20 -2.65 -24.34
C ASP A 103 -1.71 -2.58 -22.89
N TYR A 104 -1.69 -3.69 -22.16
CA TYR A 104 -2.04 -3.71 -20.74
C TYR A 104 -1.06 -2.88 -19.88
N LEU A 105 0.25 -3.09 -20.04
CA LEU A 105 1.26 -2.34 -19.30
C LEU A 105 1.21 -0.84 -19.63
N LEU A 106 0.99 -0.51 -20.88
CA LEU A 106 0.82 0.88 -21.33
C LEU A 106 -0.45 1.50 -20.73
N ALA A 107 -1.56 0.76 -20.71
CA ALA A 107 -2.79 1.20 -20.05
C ALA A 107 -2.57 1.49 -18.56
N ARG A 108 -1.84 0.62 -17.87
CA ARG A 108 -1.49 0.82 -16.45
C ARG A 108 -0.64 2.07 -16.24
N LEU A 109 0.36 2.27 -17.09
CA LEU A 109 1.24 3.44 -17.05
C LEU A 109 0.44 4.73 -17.25
N VAL A 110 -0.29 4.85 -18.35
CA VAL A 110 -1.07 6.06 -18.67
C VAL A 110 -2.12 6.34 -17.59
N LYS A 111 -2.84 5.31 -17.14
CA LYS A 111 -3.82 5.44 -16.05
C LYS A 111 -3.20 5.92 -14.75
N SER A 112 -2.02 5.43 -14.39
CA SER A 112 -1.33 5.86 -13.16
C SER A 112 -0.85 7.30 -13.22
N ALA A 113 -0.46 7.78 -14.41
CA ALA A 113 0.02 9.13 -14.62
C ALA A 113 -1.10 10.17 -14.84
N SER A 114 -2.29 9.74 -15.28
CA SER A 114 -3.35 10.61 -15.80
C SER A 114 -3.81 11.71 -14.85
N GLY A 115 -3.76 11.47 -13.53
CA GLY A 115 -4.10 12.49 -12.52
C GLY A 115 -3.07 13.62 -12.36
N SER A 116 -1.91 13.51 -13.01
CA SER A 116 -0.78 14.46 -12.96
C SER A 116 -0.34 14.98 -14.35
N LEU A 117 -1.11 14.67 -15.38
CA LEU A 117 -0.92 15.17 -16.73
C LEU A 117 -1.81 16.41 -16.99
N SER A 118 -2.02 16.75 -18.27
CA SER A 118 -2.87 17.88 -18.66
C SER A 118 -4.32 17.72 -18.20
N ASP A 119 -5.08 18.82 -18.22
CA ASP A 119 -6.46 18.86 -17.74
C ASP A 119 -7.36 17.81 -18.41
N ASP A 120 -7.20 17.54 -19.71
CA ASP A 120 -7.98 16.52 -20.42
C ASP A 120 -7.81 15.11 -19.80
N PHE A 121 -6.60 14.75 -19.39
CA PHE A 121 -6.34 13.49 -18.67
C PHE A 121 -6.93 13.47 -17.27
N VAL A 122 -6.81 14.59 -16.57
CA VAL A 122 -7.39 14.74 -15.22
C VAL A 122 -8.91 14.64 -15.29
N ASP A 123 -9.55 15.30 -16.25
CA ASP A 123 -11.01 15.28 -16.46
C ASP A 123 -11.50 13.87 -16.82
N GLU A 124 -10.81 13.17 -17.73
CA GLU A 124 -11.16 11.79 -18.07
C GLU A 124 -11.01 10.83 -16.87
N SER A 125 -9.97 11.00 -16.08
CA SER A 125 -9.75 10.21 -14.87
C SER A 125 -10.83 10.47 -13.83
N TYR A 126 -11.21 11.74 -13.66
CA TYR A 126 -12.31 12.13 -12.77
C TYR A 126 -13.64 11.57 -13.28
N ARG A 127 -13.95 11.71 -14.58
CA ARG A 127 -15.17 11.16 -15.19
C ARG A 127 -15.32 9.66 -14.92
N PHE A 128 -14.23 8.90 -15.03
CA PHE A 128 -14.26 7.47 -14.72
C PHE A 128 -14.43 7.22 -13.22
N SER A 129 -13.69 7.92 -12.39
CA SER A 129 -13.75 7.80 -10.94
C SER A 129 -15.13 8.17 -10.38
N SER A 130 -15.78 9.21 -10.93
CA SER A 130 -17.12 9.65 -10.52
C SER A 130 -18.19 8.57 -10.71
N ILE A 131 -18.11 7.77 -11.78
CA ILE A 131 -18.99 6.63 -12.01
C ILE A 131 -18.87 5.58 -10.90
N LEU A 132 -17.65 5.36 -10.38
CA LEU A 132 -17.40 4.36 -9.35
C LEU A 132 -17.71 4.85 -7.94
N THR A 133 -17.53 6.15 -7.69
CA THR A 133 -17.62 6.74 -6.35
C THR A 133 -18.94 7.50 -6.11
N GLY A 134 -19.72 7.76 -7.16
CA GLY A 134 -20.93 8.59 -7.09
C GLY A 134 -20.67 10.08 -6.83
N ARG A 135 -19.43 10.57 -6.99
CA ARG A 135 -19.12 11.99 -6.79
C ARG A 135 -19.60 12.80 -7.98
N GLU A 136 -20.34 13.88 -7.71
CA GLU A 136 -20.91 14.76 -8.74
C GLU A 136 -19.92 15.84 -9.19
N GLU A 137 -19.04 16.32 -8.28
CA GLU A 137 -18.11 17.41 -8.55
C GLU A 137 -16.65 17.02 -8.29
N MET A 138 -15.76 17.51 -9.17
CA MET A 138 -14.31 17.34 -8.98
C MET A 138 -13.86 18.17 -7.77
N PRO A 139 -13.05 17.57 -6.86
CA PRO A 139 -12.50 18.31 -5.74
C PRO A 139 -11.66 19.52 -6.21
N ALA A 140 -11.78 20.64 -5.52
CA ALA A 140 -11.01 21.85 -5.82
C ALA A 140 -9.51 21.54 -5.90
N LEU A 141 -8.78 22.29 -6.74
CA LEU A 141 -7.37 22.05 -7.05
C LEU A 141 -6.50 21.97 -5.78
N TRP A 142 -6.72 22.88 -4.81
CA TRP A 142 -5.96 22.86 -3.56
C TRP A 142 -6.14 21.53 -2.77
N LYS A 143 -7.35 20.95 -2.76
CA LYS A 143 -7.60 19.65 -2.10
C LYS A 143 -6.85 18.52 -2.81
N ARG A 144 -6.83 18.54 -4.13
CA ARG A 144 -6.09 17.57 -4.95
C ARG A 144 -4.59 17.71 -4.72
N SER A 145 -4.08 18.95 -4.69
CA SER A 145 -2.66 19.25 -4.44
C SER A 145 -2.22 18.78 -3.04
N VAL A 146 -3.01 19.06 -2.00
CA VAL A 146 -2.75 18.51 -0.65
C VAL A 146 -2.75 16.98 -0.67
N GLY A 147 -3.67 16.35 -1.41
CA GLY A 147 -3.71 14.90 -1.59
C GLY A 147 -2.42 14.35 -2.22
N PHE A 148 -1.88 15.02 -3.25
CA PHE A 148 -0.59 14.66 -3.85
C PHE A 148 0.56 14.76 -2.85
N VAL A 149 0.69 15.89 -2.18
CA VAL A 149 1.74 16.08 -1.16
C VAL A 149 1.62 15.04 -0.05
N ASN A 150 0.40 14.76 0.40
CA ASN A 150 0.15 13.72 1.41
C ASN A 150 0.59 12.33 0.94
N GLY A 151 0.33 11.99 -0.31
CA GLY A 151 0.72 10.70 -0.89
C GLY A 151 2.24 10.52 -1.05
N LEU A 152 2.94 11.59 -1.39
CA LEU A 152 4.38 11.57 -1.67
C LEU A 152 5.25 11.83 -0.43
N LEU A 153 4.83 12.78 0.42
CA LEU A 153 5.58 13.33 1.54
C LEU A 153 4.79 13.30 2.85
N GLY A 154 4.04 12.21 3.09
CA GLY A 154 3.10 12.10 4.20
C GLY A 154 3.70 12.44 5.56
N ASP A 155 4.92 11.98 5.88
CA ASP A 155 5.59 12.27 7.16
C ASP A 155 6.00 13.74 7.27
N ALA A 156 6.48 14.36 6.19
CA ALA A 156 6.84 15.78 6.19
C ALA A 156 5.60 16.66 6.43
N LEU A 157 4.49 16.37 5.73
CA LEU A 157 3.21 17.03 5.96
C LEU A 157 2.68 16.75 7.37
N GLY A 158 2.83 15.51 7.84
CA GLY A 158 2.45 15.09 9.19
C GLY A 158 3.15 15.87 10.29
N LYS A 159 4.43 16.19 10.12
CA LYS A 159 5.19 17.00 11.05
C LYS A 159 4.61 18.43 11.17
N ILE A 160 4.19 19.01 10.05
CA ILE A 160 3.53 20.31 10.02
C ILE A 160 2.16 20.22 10.69
N TYR A 161 1.37 19.21 10.34
CA TYR A 161 0.04 18.97 10.91
C TYR A 161 0.09 18.85 12.44
N VAL A 162 0.98 18.01 12.97
CA VAL A 162 1.14 17.80 14.41
C VAL A 162 1.50 19.08 15.13
N LYS A 163 2.42 19.89 14.57
CA LYS A 163 2.82 21.19 15.15
C LYS A 163 1.63 22.14 15.37
N HIS A 164 0.64 22.10 14.47
CA HIS A 164 -0.50 23.03 14.50
C HIS A 164 -1.75 22.46 15.16
N HIS A 165 -1.92 21.15 15.13
CA HIS A 165 -3.20 20.53 15.47
C HIS A 165 -3.15 19.47 16.58
N PHE A 166 -1.97 19.00 16.98
CA PHE A 166 -1.86 17.95 18.00
C PHE A 166 -0.77 18.26 19.02
N PRO A 167 -1.04 19.13 20.00
CA PRO A 167 -0.07 19.51 21.02
C PRO A 167 0.30 18.33 21.92
N PRO A 168 1.48 18.34 22.56
CA PRO A 168 2.00 17.26 23.39
C PRO A 168 1.03 16.78 24.49
N GLU A 169 0.24 17.70 25.04
CA GLU A 169 -0.73 17.40 26.10
C GLU A 169 -1.82 16.43 25.62
N TYR A 170 -2.21 16.50 24.34
CA TYR A 170 -3.18 15.57 23.77
C TYR A 170 -2.59 14.17 23.66
N LYS A 171 -1.33 14.08 23.25
CA LYS A 171 -0.62 12.80 23.22
C LYS A 171 -0.56 12.17 24.61
N GLN A 172 -0.20 12.97 25.63
CA GLN A 172 -0.11 12.47 27.02
C GLN A 172 -1.46 11.94 27.52
N ARG A 173 -2.54 12.70 27.34
CA ARG A 173 -3.89 12.27 27.73
C ARG A 173 -4.32 10.98 27.04
N MET A 174 -3.95 10.80 25.77
CA MET A 174 -4.26 9.58 25.03
C MET A 174 -3.41 8.40 25.48
N VAL A 175 -2.15 8.61 25.88
CA VAL A 175 -1.32 7.57 26.53
C VAL A 175 -2.01 7.09 27.79
N GLU A 176 -2.40 7.99 28.70
CA GLU A 176 -3.11 7.65 29.94
C GLU A 176 -4.41 6.86 29.69
N LEU A 177 -5.18 7.25 28.66
CA LEU A 177 -6.40 6.53 28.27
C LEU A 177 -6.09 5.11 27.82
N ILE A 178 -5.08 4.93 26.97
CA ILE A 178 -4.69 3.61 26.47
C ILE A 178 -4.10 2.74 27.57
N ASP A 179 -3.30 3.31 28.49
CA ASP A 179 -2.78 2.58 29.65
C ASP A 179 -3.91 2.04 30.53
N ASN A 180 -4.93 2.88 30.79
CA ASN A 180 -6.14 2.44 31.53
C ASN A 180 -6.92 1.36 30.77
N LEU A 181 -6.99 1.45 29.45
CA LEU A 181 -7.63 0.44 28.61
C LEU A 181 -6.87 -0.89 28.68
N LEU A 182 -5.55 -0.87 28.58
CA LEU A 182 -4.70 -2.07 28.66
C LEU A 182 -4.81 -2.73 30.06
N GLU A 183 -4.86 -1.92 31.12
CA GLU A 183 -5.09 -2.44 32.46
C GLU A 183 -6.47 -3.08 32.59
N SER A 184 -7.52 -2.49 32.02
CA SER A 184 -8.84 -3.08 31.96
C SER A 184 -8.86 -4.41 31.18
N PHE A 185 -8.11 -4.51 30.09
CA PHE A 185 -7.93 -5.79 29.38
C PHE A 185 -7.20 -6.83 30.23
N ARG A 186 -6.17 -6.42 30.97
CA ARG A 186 -5.43 -7.32 31.88
C ARG A 186 -6.37 -7.93 32.89
N ILE A 187 -7.11 -7.09 33.63
CA ILE A 187 -8.09 -7.52 34.62
C ILE A 187 -9.15 -8.43 34.01
N GLY A 188 -9.71 -8.01 32.84
CA GLY A 188 -10.71 -8.80 32.15
C GLY A 188 -10.21 -10.19 31.75
N ILE A 189 -8.97 -10.33 31.28
CA ILE A 189 -8.36 -11.63 30.93
C ILE A 189 -8.21 -12.51 32.20
N GLU A 190 -7.78 -11.93 33.33
CA GLU A 190 -7.62 -12.63 34.58
C GLU A 190 -8.95 -13.19 35.12
N ASP A 191 -10.04 -12.44 34.97
CA ASP A 191 -11.37 -12.78 35.45
C ASP A 191 -12.15 -13.76 34.55
N LEU A 192 -11.70 -14.05 33.31
CA LEU A 192 -12.41 -14.94 32.40
C LEU A 192 -12.49 -16.39 32.91
N GLU A 193 -13.69 -16.87 33.25
CA GLU A 193 -13.89 -18.21 33.77
C GLU A 193 -13.72 -19.32 32.71
N TRP A 194 -14.03 -19.04 31.44
CA TRP A 194 -13.97 -20.01 30.36
C TRP A 194 -12.54 -20.28 29.82
N MET A 195 -11.60 -19.41 30.14
CA MET A 195 -10.22 -19.50 29.63
C MET A 195 -9.34 -20.31 30.61
N SER A 196 -8.61 -21.30 30.08
CA SER A 196 -7.66 -22.07 30.88
C SER A 196 -6.53 -21.17 31.44
N LYS A 197 -5.92 -21.57 32.55
CA LYS A 197 -4.80 -20.83 33.14
C LYS A 197 -3.66 -20.63 32.15
N GLU A 198 -3.28 -21.65 31.40
CA GLU A 198 -2.22 -21.57 30.40
C GLU A 198 -2.57 -20.58 29.29
N THR A 199 -3.82 -20.54 28.83
CA THR A 199 -4.27 -19.60 27.81
C THR A 199 -4.28 -18.17 28.33
N LYS A 200 -4.69 -17.95 29.60
CA LYS A 200 -4.61 -16.62 30.24
C LYS A 200 -3.18 -16.12 30.30
N GLU A 201 -2.23 -16.95 30.72
CA GLU A 201 -0.81 -16.60 30.76
C GLU A 201 -0.29 -16.18 29.38
N LYS A 202 -0.62 -16.93 28.32
CA LYS A 202 -0.26 -16.57 26.94
C LYS A 202 -0.92 -15.27 26.47
N ALA A 203 -2.17 -15.03 26.84
CA ALA A 203 -2.90 -13.81 26.50
C ALA A 203 -2.30 -12.58 27.19
N LEU A 204 -1.93 -12.71 28.46
CA LEU A 204 -1.26 -11.64 29.23
C LEU A 204 0.13 -11.32 28.64
N ILE A 205 0.92 -12.32 28.27
CA ILE A 205 2.21 -12.12 27.58
C ILE A 205 2.00 -11.39 26.25
N LYS A 206 0.95 -11.72 25.50
CA LYS A 206 0.62 -11.01 24.24
C LYS A 206 0.24 -9.56 24.50
N LEU A 207 -0.55 -9.29 25.55
CA LEU A 207 -0.94 -7.94 25.94
C LEU A 207 0.28 -7.11 26.38
N GLU A 208 1.17 -7.66 27.20
CA GLU A 208 2.43 -7.02 27.63
C GLU A 208 3.33 -6.65 26.44
N LYS A 209 3.36 -7.50 25.42
CA LYS A 209 4.16 -7.28 24.19
C LYS A 209 3.47 -6.39 23.16
N LEU A 210 2.28 -5.87 23.44
CA LEU A 210 1.57 -4.99 22.52
C LEU A 210 2.34 -3.69 22.34
N ASN A 211 2.68 -3.39 21.08
CA ASN A 211 3.32 -2.13 20.73
C ASN A 211 2.25 -1.06 20.47
N VAL A 212 2.18 -0.06 21.31
CA VAL A 212 1.20 1.03 21.21
C VAL A 212 1.85 2.26 20.58
N LYS A 213 1.22 2.83 19.57
CA LYS A 213 1.67 4.03 18.88
C LYS A 213 0.57 5.09 18.87
N ILE A 214 0.85 6.26 19.44
CA ILE A 214 -0.15 7.31 19.68
C ILE A 214 0.34 8.64 19.07
N GLY A 215 -0.53 9.24 18.27
CA GLY A 215 -0.37 10.58 17.72
C GLY A 215 0.59 10.64 16.54
N TYR A 216 1.88 10.53 16.79
CA TYR A 216 2.92 10.71 15.78
C TYR A 216 4.21 9.96 16.14
N PRO A 217 5.07 9.64 15.14
CA PRO A 217 6.32 8.92 15.36
C PRO A 217 7.35 9.79 16.10
N GLU A 218 8.19 9.15 16.91
CA GLU A 218 9.33 9.82 17.56
C GLU A 218 10.41 10.20 16.55
N VAL A 219 10.63 9.33 15.56
CA VAL A 219 11.61 9.53 14.48
C VAL A 219 10.87 9.72 13.18
N TRP A 220 11.01 10.90 12.60
CA TRP A 220 10.40 11.25 11.32
C TRP A 220 11.22 10.70 10.15
N LYS A 221 10.53 10.38 9.05
CA LYS A 221 11.21 9.99 7.82
C LYS A 221 12.08 11.14 7.31
N ASP A 222 13.34 10.83 7.02
CA ASP A 222 14.27 11.76 6.42
C ASP A 222 14.10 11.76 4.89
N TYR A 223 13.86 12.94 4.33
CA TYR A 223 13.73 13.17 2.89
C TYR A 223 14.97 13.86 2.29
N THR A 224 16.10 13.86 3.00
CA THR A 224 17.35 14.44 2.49
C THR A 224 17.74 13.77 1.17
N GLY A 225 18.10 14.59 0.19
CA GLY A 225 18.46 14.15 -1.15
C GLY A 225 17.29 14.03 -2.13
N LEU A 226 16.04 14.25 -1.67
CA LEU A 226 14.89 14.36 -2.55
C LEU A 226 14.75 15.80 -3.03
N ASN A 227 14.89 16.03 -4.32
CA ASN A 227 14.80 17.34 -4.94
C ASN A 227 13.58 17.40 -5.87
N PHE A 228 12.92 18.56 -5.89
CA PHE A 228 11.75 18.81 -6.73
C PHE A 228 11.99 20.01 -7.65
N SER A 229 11.32 20.01 -8.81
CA SER A 229 11.23 21.14 -9.72
C SER A 229 9.87 21.83 -9.58
N ASP A 230 9.82 23.14 -9.77
CA ASP A 230 8.58 23.93 -9.70
C ASP A 230 7.68 23.73 -10.92
N ASP A 231 8.23 23.22 -12.03
CA ASP A 231 7.59 23.14 -13.35
C ASP A 231 7.42 21.70 -13.88
N ASP A 232 7.85 20.67 -13.13
CA ASP A 232 7.76 19.25 -13.51
C ASP A 232 7.04 18.40 -12.45
N LEU A 233 5.71 18.44 -12.42
CA LEU A 233 4.91 17.66 -11.49
C LEU A 233 5.14 16.16 -11.66
N TYR A 234 5.19 15.66 -12.90
CA TYR A 234 5.36 14.22 -13.13
C TYR A 234 6.77 13.74 -12.75
N GLY A 235 7.80 14.54 -13.06
CA GLY A 235 9.17 14.27 -12.61
C GLY A 235 9.29 14.26 -11.09
N ASN A 236 8.59 15.14 -10.39
CA ASN A 236 8.53 15.16 -8.93
C ASN A 236 7.89 13.89 -8.35
N ILE A 237 6.78 13.43 -8.94
CA ILE A 237 6.12 12.17 -8.56
C ILE A 237 7.08 10.99 -8.77
N LYS A 238 7.76 10.96 -9.91
CA LYS A 238 8.75 9.93 -10.23
C LYS A 238 9.91 9.94 -9.22
N ALA A 239 10.48 11.09 -8.93
CA ALA A 239 11.57 11.24 -7.94
C ALA A 239 11.15 10.76 -6.55
N ALA A 240 9.95 11.13 -6.09
CA ALA A 240 9.41 10.66 -4.80
C ALA A 240 9.16 9.14 -4.79
N SER A 241 8.68 8.58 -5.91
CA SER A 241 8.44 7.15 -6.07
C SER A 241 9.74 6.35 -6.05
N GLU A 242 10.78 6.83 -6.76
CA GLU A 242 12.12 6.23 -6.75
C GLU A 242 12.76 6.30 -5.36
N PHE A 243 12.60 7.42 -4.66
CA PHE A 243 13.06 7.57 -3.27
C PHE A 243 12.36 6.56 -2.35
N GLY A 244 11.03 6.42 -2.46
CA GLY A 244 10.24 5.45 -1.71
C GLY A 244 10.65 4.01 -2.02
N TYR A 245 10.93 3.70 -3.28
CA TYR A 245 11.40 2.39 -3.71
C TYR A 245 12.78 2.04 -3.13
N LYS A 246 13.74 2.96 -3.19
CA LYS A 246 15.07 2.78 -2.57
C LYS A 246 14.98 2.56 -1.06
N ASP A 247 14.09 3.30 -0.37
CA ASP A 247 13.82 3.08 1.07
C ASP A 247 13.21 1.70 1.32
N ALA A 248 12.35 1.20 0.42
CA ALA A 248 11.78 -0.14 0.52
C ALA A 248 12.85 -1.24 0.30
N LEU A 249 13.73 -1.10 -0.69
CA LEU A 249 14.84 -2.04 -0.92
C LEU A 249 15.79 -2.11 0.29
N LYS A 250 16.14 -0.97 0.88
CA LYS A 250 16.98 -0.92 2.07
C LYS A 250 16.38 -1.73 3.24
N LYS A 251 15.06 -1.70 3.40
CA LYS A 251 14.35 -2.47 4.45
C LYS A 251 14.47 -3.98 4.30
N LEU A 252 14.69 -4.49 3.09
CA LEU A 252 14.81 -5.93 2.85
C LEU A 252 16.03 -6.54 3.56
N SER A 253 17.09 -5.77 3.75
CA SER A 253 18.33 -6.20 4.44
C SER A 253 18.38 -5.83 5.93
N GLU A 254 17.39 -5.08 6.43
CA GLU A 254 17.35 -4.60 7.80
C GLU A 254 16.44 -5.45 8.69
N LYS A 255 16.71 -5.45 9.99
CA LYS A 255 15.75 -5.97 10.97
C LYS A 255 14.49 -5.11 10.98
N VAL A 256 13.36 -5.75 11.29
CA VAL A 256 12.07 -5.04 11.41
C VAL A 256 12.16 -3.92 12.44
N ASP A 257 12.03 -2.69 11.98
CA ASP A 257 11.95 -1.52 12.86
C ASP A 257 10.50 -1.36 13.37
N ARG A 258 10.30 -1.70 14.63
CA ARG A 258 8.99 -1.59 15.30
C ARG A 258 8.57 -0.14 15.58
N LYS A 259 9.43 0.86 15.39
CA LYS A 259 9.10 2.28 15.55
C LYS A 259 8.47 2.89 14.29
N ARG A 260 8.62 2.27 13.13
CA ARG A 260 8.04 2.75 11.86
C ARG A 260 6.52 2.68 11.87
N TRP A 261 5.90 3.74 11.36
CA TRP A 261 4.45 3.85 11.20
C TRP A 261 4.05 3.49 9.77
N ALA A 262 2.86 2.87 9.61
CA ALA A 262 2.28 2.60 8.30
C ALA A 262 1.32 3.71 7.83
N MET A 263 0.89 4.58 8.76
CA MET A 263 0.03 5.72 8.48
C MET A 263 0.69 7.01 8.96
N SER A 264 0.55 8.08 8.20
CA SER A 264 0.98 9.41 8.61
C SER A 264 0.05 10.00 9.68
N PRO A 265 0.53 10.94 10.53
CA PRO A 265 -0.25 11.49 11.64
C PRO A 265 -1.56 12.17 11.26
N GLN A 266 -1.66 12.75 10.06
CA GLN A 266 -2.87 13.40 9.55
C GLN A 266 -3.90 12.42 8.97
N THR A 267 -3.67 11.11 9.06
CA THR A 267 -4.62 10.09 8.60
C THR A 267 -5.75 9.91 9.62
N VAL A 268 -7.00 10.14 9.19
CA VAL A 268 -8.22 9.89 10.01
C VAL A 268 -8.55 8.41 9.95
N ASN A 269 -7.75 7.59 10.62
CA ASN A 269 -7.92 6.14 10.74
C ASN A 269 -7.04 5.60 11.88
N ALA A 270 -7.26 4.33 12.24
CA ALA A 270 -6.44 3.57 13.18
C ALA A 270 -6.26 2.14 12.64
N TYR A 271 -5.25 1.42 13.10
CA TYR A 271 -5.07 0.02 12.71
C TYR A 271 -4.48 -0.83 13.83
N PHE A 272 -4.76 -2.13 13.75
CA PHE A 272 -4.05 -3.18 14.48
C PHE A 272 -3.31 -4.07 13.48
N SER A 273 -2.04 -4.36 13.75
CA SER A 273 -1.22 -5.29 12.97
C SER A 273 -0.95 -6.57 13.78
N PRO A 274 -1.60 -7.69 13.45
CA PRO A 274 -1.40 -8.96 14.16
C PRO A 274 0.06 -9.46 14.11
N THR A 275 0.71 -9.33 12.95
CA THR A 275 2.08 -9.80 12.72
C THR A 275 3.12 -9.01 13.50
N LYS A 276 2.84 -7.74 13.81
CA LYS A 276 3.69 -6.88 14.62
C LYS A 276 3.23 -6.79 16.07
N ASN A 277 2.04 -7.32 16.39
CA ASN A 277 1.35 -7.12 17.65
C ASN A 277 1.37 -5.64 18.04
N GLU A 278 0.85 -4.77 17.15
CA GLU A 278 0.84 -3.32 17.37
C GLU A 278 -0.52 -2.70 17.08
N ILE A 279 -0.85 -1.68 17.87
CA ILE A 279 -2.01 -0.82 17.67
C ILE A 279 -1.55 0.61 17.44
N VAL A 280 -2.14 1.31 16.47
CA VAL A 280 -1.69 2.63 16.04
C VAL A 280 -2.87 3.58 15.91
N PHE A 281 -2.76 4.72 16.58
CA PHE A 281 -3.73 5.81 16.58
C PHE A 281 -3.06 7.11 16.09
N PRO A 282 -3.16 7.46 14.81
CA PRO A 282 -2.67 8.72 14.28
C PRO A 282 -3.33 9.94 14.92
N ALA A 283 -2.62 11.07 14.94
CA ALA A 283 -3.09 12.30 15.60
C ALA A 283 -4.47 12.77 15.12
N ALA A 284 -4.73 12.72 13.81
CA ALA A 284 -6.00 13.15 13.25
C ALA A 284 -7.20 12.26 13.63
N TYR A 285 -6.96 11.02 14.03
CA TYR A 285 -7.99 10.13 14.54
C TYR A 285 -8.41 10.48 15.98
N LEU A 286 -7.52 11.14 16.73
CA LEU A 286 -7.66 11.43 18.15
C LEU A 286 -8.17 12.85 18.44
N GLN A 287 -8.60 13.59 17.41
CA GLN A 287 -9.15 14.95 17.54
C GLN A 287 -10.65 14.97 17.73
#